data_00d361c3feb795a972528756fcf03d7c
#
_entry.id   00d361c3feb795a972528756fcf03d7c
#
_cell.length_a   1.000
_cell.length_b   1.000
_cell.length_c   1.000
_cell.angle_alpha   90.00
_cell.angle_beta   90.00
_cell.angle_gamma   90.00
#
_symmetry.space_group_name_H-M   'P 1'
#
loop_
_entity.id
_entity.type
_entity.pdbx_description
1 polymer ?
#
loop_
_entity_poly.entity_id
_entity_poly.type
_entity_poly.pdbx_seq_one_letter_code
_entity_poly.pdbx_strand_id
1 'polypeptide(L)'
;MFVSKYIARYFADLGEHVVVLNRNTKEQLEGVAVIEADRHALGNVLSGQHFDAVIDVTAYNAQDVDDLARALESVTFDTYVMISSSAVYPTTNLQPFVESGRLGLNSKHEVWGQYSEGKVAAERAVLEQIANAYIIRPPYLYGPMNNIYREAFVFDCADAERAFRLPGDGKMRLQFFHVRDLCRFIDVIIAQQPQQHVFNVGNPELVSVREWVELCYRAAGKPLECVAVHNVPQRSFFPFYDYQYELDVRAQRELMPETTPLAEGLRESYAWYSAHRNEVVPKPYMKFIDEELPAAPASVR
;
A
#
# COMPACT_ATOMS: atom_id res chain seq x y z
N MET A 1 -7.17 -9.60 -0.86
CA MET A 1 -6.18 -8.64 -0.33
C MET A 1 -6.19 -7.43 -1.26
N PHE A 2 -6.09 -6.20 -0.76
CA PHE A 2 -6.27 -4.96 -1.54
C PHE A 2 -5.41 -4.91 -2.81
N VAL A 3 -4.10 -4.79 -2.66
CA VAL A 3 -3.18 -4.51 -3.77
C VAL A 3 -3.19 -5.62 -4.83
N SER A 4 -3.08 -6.88 -4.44
CA SER A 4 -3.08 -8.00 -5.40
C SER A 4 -4.40 -8.14 -6.16
N LYS A 5 -5.55 -7.90 -5.50
CA LYS A 5 -6.87 -7.92 -6.14
C LYS A 5 -6.98 -6.79 -7.17
N TYR A 6 -6.47 -5.59 -6.84
CA TYR A 6 -6.52 -4.45 -7.74
C TYR A 6 -5.58 -4.64 -8.94
N ILE A 7 -4.35 -5.12 -8.73
CA ILE A 7 -3.41 -5.42 -9.83
C ILE A 7 -4.03 -6.44 -10.79
N ALA A 8 -4.57 -7.54 -10.28
CA ALA A 8 -5.19 -8.56 -11.12
C ALA A 8 -6.37 -8.00 -11.95
N ARG A 9 -7.23 -7.17 -11.34
CA ARG A 9 -8.32 -6.49 -12.04
C ARG A 9 -7.80 -5.54 -13.10
N TYR A 10 -6.81 -4.71 -12.77
CA TYR A 10 -6.26 -3.71 -13.67
C TYR A 10 -5.73 -4.34 -14.97
N PHE A 11 -4.92 -5.39 -14.87
CA PHE A 11 -4.38 -6.05 -16.06
C PHE A 11 -5.46 -6.86 -16.82
N ALA A 12 -6.42 -7.47 -16.13
CA ALA A 12 -7.55 -8.13 -16.80
C ALA A 12 -8.43 -7.13 -17.57
N ASP A 13 -8.66 -5.94 -17.02
CA ASP A 13 -9.43 -4.87 -17.69
C ASP A 13 -8.69 -4.30 -18.92
N LEU A 14 -7.36 -4.42 -18.96
CA LEU A 14 -6.56 -4.11 -20.16
C LEU A 14 -6.62 -5.23 -21.24
N GLY A 15 -7.24 -6.37 -20.92
CA GLY A 15 -7.34 -7.52 -21.83
C GLY A 15 -6.19 -8.51 -21.72
N GLU A 16 -5.32 -8.38 -20.69
CA GLU A 16 -4.23 -9.30 -20.44
C GLU A 16 -4.74 -10.65 -19.89
N HIS A 17 -4.04 -11.72 -20.21
CA HIS A 17 -4.30 -13.04 -19.64
C HIS A 17 -3.69 -13.14 -18.24
N VAL A 18 -4.50 -12.83 -17.23
CA VAL A 18 -4.06 -12.81 -15.83
C VAL A 18 -4.25 -14.17 -15.17
N VAL A 19 -3.17 -14.67 -14.57
CA VAL A 19 -3.17 -15.87 -13.73
C VAL A 19 -2.86 -15.47 -12.30
N VAL A 20 -3.75 -15.76 -11.35
CA VAL A 20 -3.51 -15.55 -9.93
C VAL A 20 -3.17 -16.87 -9.24
N LEU A 21 -2.08 -16.88 -8.46
CA LEU A 21 -1.69 -18.01 -7.63
C LEU A 21 -2.07 -17.71 -6.18
N ASN A 22 -2.97 -18.51 -5.62
CA ASN A 22 -3.40 -18.38 -4.23
C ASN A 22 -4.07 -19.67 -3.73
N ARG A 23 -4.40 -19.73 -2.43
CA ARG A 23 -5.04 -20.88 -1.79
C ARG A 23 -6.56 -20.99 -2.04
N ASN A 24 -7.11 -20.20 -2.93
CA ASN A 24 -8.53 -20.18 -3.32
C ASN A 24 -9.52 -20.15 -2.13
N THR A 25 -9.14 -19.46 -1.06
CA THR A 25 -9.95 -19.38 0.17
C THR A 25 -10.96 -18.22 0.17
N LYS A 26 -10.99 -17.44 -0.90
CA LYS A 26 -11.89 -16.30 -1.09
C LYS A 26 -12.40 -16.29 -2.52
N GLU A 27 -13.51 -15.59 -2.72
CA GLU A 27 -14.06 -15.35 -4.04
C GLU A 27 -13.01 -14.72 -4.97
N GLN A 28 -12.87 -15.31 -6.14
CA GLN A 28 -11.93 -14.88 -7.18
C GLN A 28 -12.56 -13.81 -8.07
N LEU A 29 -11.70 -13.05 -8.73
CA LEU A 29 -12.13 -12.07 -9.71
C LEU A 29 -12.64 -12.79 -10.96
N GLU A 30 -13.73 -12.31 -11.55
CA GLU A 30 -14.17 -12.73 -12.86
C GLU A 30 -13.13 -12.34 -13.92
N GLY A 31 -12.90 -13.23 -14.90
CA GLY A 31 -11.96 -13.00 -16.00
C GLY A 31 -10.49 -13.29 -15.68
N VAL A 32 -10.15 -13.81 -14.48
CA VAL A 32 -8.80 -14.26 -14.16
C VAL A 32 -8.71 -15.77 -14.04
N ALA A 33 -7.62 -16.37 -14.52
CA ALA A 33 -7.31 -17.77 -14.27
C ALA A 33 -6.75 -17.94 -12.85
N VAL A 34 -7.02 -19.11 -12.23
CA VAL A 34 -6.56 -19.38 -10.85
C VAL A 34 -5.72 -20.65 -10.83
N ILE A 35 -4.52 -20.54 -10.27
CA ILE A 35 -3.72 -21.69 -9.84
C ILE A 35 -3.88 -21.79 -8.32
N GLU A 36 -4.62 -22.81 -7.89
CA GLU A 36 -4.80 -23.07 -6.45
C GLU A 36 -3.56 -23.76 -5.89
N ALA A 37 -2.82 -23.06 -5.08
CA ALA A 37 -1.63 -23.59 -4.42
C ALA A 37 -1.28 -22.79 -3.16
N ASP A 38 -0.58 -23.43 -2.24
CA ASP A 38 0.12 -22.76 -1.15
C ASP A 38 1.51 -22.35 -1.65
N ARG A 39 1.89 -21.09 -1.45
CA ARG A 39 3.22 -20.55 -1.81
C ARG A 39 4.38 -21.41 -1.28
N HIS A 40 4.23 -21.99 -0.11
CA HIS A 40 5.24 -22.83 0.54
C HIS A 40 5.22 -24.30 0.10
N ALA A 41 4.32 -24.66 -0.81
CA ALA A 41 4.15 -26.04 -1.30
C ALA A 41 3.78 -26.07 -2.80
N LEU A 42 4.48 -25.27 -3.62
CA LEU A 42 4.16 -25.10 -5.04
C LEU A 42 4.43 -26.38 -5.86
N GLY A 43 5.44 -27.16 -5.51
CA GLY A 43 5.80 -28.33 -6.30
C GLY A 43 6.00 -27.99 -7.79
N ASN A 44 5.30 -28.70 -8.67
CA ASN A 44 5.39 -28.52 -10.11
C ASN A 44 4.19 -27.80 -10.73
N VAL A 45 3.36 -27.08 -9.93
CA VAL A 45 2.10 -26.47 -10.44
C VAL A 45 2.34 -25.40 -11.51
N LEU A 46 3.54 -24.80 -11.57
CA LEU A 46 3.95 -23.81 -12.55
C LEU A 46 4.78 -24.41 -13.70
N SER A 47 5.13 -25.69 -13.66
CA SER A 47 6.05 -26.32 -14.61
C SER A 47 5.57 -26.18 -16.06
N GLY A 48 6.48 -25.75 -16.94
CA GLY A 48 6.21 -25.58 -18.36
C GLY A 48 5.33 -24.37 -18.72
N GLN A 49 5.02 -23.52 -17.75
CA GLN A 49 4.35 -22.24 -18.01
C GLN A 49 5.33 -21.22 -18.58
N HIS A 50 4.77 -20.26 -19.31
CA HIS A 50 5.46 -19.04 -19.72
C HIS A 50 4.65 -17.83 -19.28
N PHE A 51 5.31 -16.81 -18.73
CA PHE A 51 4.69 -15.54 -18.35
C PHE A 51 5.53 -14.36 -18.86
N ASP A 52 4.89 -13.34 -19.42
CA ASP A 52 5.55 -12.08 -19.74
C ASP A 52 6.02 -11.39 -18.44
N ALA A 53 5.22 -11.49 -17.39
CA ALA A 53 5.59 -10.93 -16.10
C ALA A 53 5.09 -11.77 -14.91
N VAL A 54 5.91 -11.84 -13.86
CA VAL A 54 5.55 -12.36 -12.54
C VAL A 54 5.50 -11.19 -11.55
N ILE A 55 4.34 -10.94 -10.95
CA ILE A 55 4.15 -9.83 -10.01
C ILE A 55 3.92 -10.41 -8.61
N ASP A 56 4.92 -10.28 -7.74
CA ASP A 56 4.89 -10.80 -6.38
C ASP A 56 4.52 -9.72 -5.36
N VAL A 57 3.28 -9.78 -4.88
CA VAL A 57 2.73 -8.84 -3.89
C VAL A 57 2.90 -9.35 -2.46
N THR A 58 3.18 -10.65 -2.28
CA THR A 58 3.11 -11.32 -0.99
C THR A 58 4.42 -11.91 -0.48
N ALA A 59 5.57 -11.52 -1.04
CA ALA A 59 6.87 -11.81 -0.46
C ALA A 59 7.08 -10.95 0.80
N TYR A 60 6.91 -11.55 1.97
CA TYR A 60 7.07 -10.88 3.27
C TYR A 60 8.41 -11.19 3.95
N ASN A 61 9.12 -12.22 3.50
CA ASN A 61 10.41 -12.65 4.03
C ASN A 61 11.21 -13.43 2.96
N ALA A 62 12.47 -13.81 3.26
CA ALA A 62 13.31 -14.55 2.33
C ALA A 62 12.71 -15.91 1.94
N GLN A 63 12.10 -16.64 2.89
CA GLN A 63 11.50 -17.95 2.61
C GLN A 63 10.39 -17.86 1.56
N ASP A 64 9.59 -16.78 1.59
CA ASP A 64 8.55 -16.55 0.57
C ASP A 64 9.19 -16.44 -0.83
N VAL A 65 10.34 -15.83 -0.94
CA VAL A 65 11.09 -15.69 -2.21
C VAL A 65 11.73 -17.03 -2.61
N ASP A 66 12.40 -17.70 -1.69
CA ASP A 66 13.07 -18.98 -1.94
C ASP A 66 12.11 -20.04 -2.50
N ASP A 67 10.89 -20.12 -1.92
CA ASP A 67 9.88 -21.08 -2.34
C ASP A 67 9.34 -20.77 -3.73
N LEU A 68 9.10 -19.49 -4.05
CA LEU A 68 8.66 -19.10 -5.38
C LEU A 68 9.79 -19.22 -6.41
N ALA A 69 11.01 -18.77 -6.09
CA ALA A 69 12.16 -18.85 -6.99
C ALA A 69 12.43 -20.31 -7.43
N ARG A 70 12.36 -21.27 -6.48
CA ARG A 70 12.47 -22.70 -6.78
C ARG A 70 11.39 -23.19 -7.75
N ALA A 71 10.14 -22.75 -7.59
CA ALA A 71 9.06 -23.11 -8.50
C ALA A 71 9.24 -22.46 -9.89
N LEU A 72 9.87 -21.29 -9.96
CA LEU A 72 10.15 -20.57 -11.19
C LEU A 72 11.35 -21.15 -11.99
N GLU A 73 12.18 -22.06 -11.42
CA GLU A 73 13.25 -22.72 -12.16
C GLU A 73 12.77 -23.51 -13.41
N SER A 74 11.52 -23.96 -13.40
CA SER A 74 10.89 -24.69 -14.50
C SER A 74 9.95 -23.81 -15.37
N VAL A 75 10.01 -22.50 -15.18
CA VAL A 75 9.15 -21.50 -15.81
C VAL A 75 10.02 -20.53 -16.61
N THR A 76 9.53 -20.08 -17.76
CA THR A 76 10.13 -18.94 -18.47
C THR A 76 9.31 -17.68 -18.17
N PHE A 77 9.98 -16.57 -17.89
CA PHE A 77 9.35 -15.27 -17.74
C PHE A 77 10.31 -14.14 -18.12
N ASP A 78 9.76 -13.02 -18.59
CA ASP A 78 10.58 -11.91 -19.06
C ASP A 78 10.94 -10.93 -17.94
N THR A 79 9.99 -10.66 -17.05
CA THR A 79 10.14 -9.66 -15.98
C THR A 79 9.58 -10.18 -14.66
N TYR A 80 10.29 -9.93 -13.57
CA TYR A 80 9.78 -10.17 -12.22
C TYR A 80 9.64 -8.83 -11.48
N VAL A 81 8.50 -8.58 -10.84
CA VAL A 81 8.23 -7.37 -10.08
C VAL A 81 7.82 -7.72 -8.66
N MET A 82 8.63 -7.33 -7.68
CA MET A 82 8.29 -7.45 -6.26
C MET A 82 7.67 -6.15 -5.74
N ILE A 83 6.52 -6.23 -5.11
CA ILE A 83 5.98 -5.11 -4.34
C ILE A 83 6.55 -5.18 -2.92
N SER A 84 7.51 -4.30 -2.64
CA SER A 84 8.12 -4.12 -1.34
C SER A 84 7.38 -3.06 -0.51
N SER A 85 8.07 -2.22 0.22
CA SER A 85 7.49 -1.17 1.07
C SER A 85 8.54 -0.13 1.46
N SER A 86 8.14 1.11 1.68
CA SER A 86 8.94 2.14 2.36
C SER A 86 9.40 1.75 3.77
N ALA A 87 8.75 0.76 4.39
CA ALA A 87 9.12 0.25 5.71
C ALA A 87 10.51 -0.39 5.77
N VAL A 88 11.17 -0.64 4.63
CA VAL A 88 12.56 -1.14 4.56
C VAL A 88 13.59 -0.11 5.00
N TYR A 89 13.23 1.17 5.04
CA TYR A 89 14.12 2.24 5.47
C TYR A 89 14.09 2.44 6.99
N PRO A 90 15.24 2.46 7.68
CA PRO A 90 15.28 2.81 9.09
C PRO A 90 14.94 4.29 9.30
N THR A 91 14.23 4.59 10.39
CA THR A 91 13.84 5.96 10.75
C THR A 91 15.01 6.90 10.99
N THR A 92 16.21 6.35 11.14
CA THR A 92 17.46 7.11 11.35
C THR A 92 18.08 7.64 10.07
N ASN A 93 17.59 7.22 8.88
CA ASN A 93 18.09 7.74 7.62
C ASN A 93 17.65 9.20 7.45
N LEU A 94 18.48 9.94 6.70
CA LEU A 94 18.08 11.27 6.23
C LEU A 94 16.93 11.14 5.22
N GLN A 95 16.01 12.08 5.26
CA GLN A 95 14.88 12.13 4.34
C GLN A 95 15.06 13.28 3.34
N PRO A 96 14.56 13.15 2.11
CA PRO A 96 13.80 12.01 1.60
C PRO A 96 14.67 10.74 1.48
N PHE A 97 14.07 9.57 1.70
CA PHE A 97 14.75 8.29 1.55
C PHE A 97 15.01 8.00 0.06
N VAL A 98 16.27 7.76 -0.28
CA VAL A 98 16.70 7.39 -1.64
C VAL A 98 16.85 5.88 -1.77
N GLU A 99 16.71 5.34 -2.99
CA GLU A 99 16.76 3.90 -3.25
C GLU A 99 18.08 3.24 -2.82
N SER A 100 19.20 3.97 -2.96
CA SER A 100 20.53 3.54 -2.51
C SER A 100 20.74 3.70 -0.99
N GLY A 101 19.75 4.22 -0.28
CA GLY A 101 19.81 4.43 1.16
C GLY A 101 19.98 3.11 1.93
N ARG A 102 20.56 3.20 3.12
CA ARG A 102 20.72 2.06 4.00
C ARG A 102 19.36 1.41 4.29
N LEU A 103 19.29 0.10 4.15
CA LEU A 103 18.15 -0.72 4.56
C LEU A 103 18.44 -1.40 5.90
N GLY A 104 17.39 -1.78 6.61
CA GLY A 104 17.54 -2.57 7.83
C GLY A 104 16.60 -2.17 8.93
N LEU A 105 16.87 -2.69 10.13
CA LEU A 105 16.03 -2.56 11.30
C LEU A 105 15.79 -1.13 11.73
N ASN A 106 14.55 -0.88 12.02
CA ASN A 106 14.11 0.30 12.72
C ASN A 106 14.14 0.04 14.23
N SER A 107 15.33 -0.31 14.74
CA SER A 107 15.52 -0.89 16.06
C SER A 107 15.14 0.01 17.24
N LYS A 108 14.95 1.31 17.03
CA LYS A 108 14.57 2.23 18.11
C LYS A 108 13.08 2.56 18.17
N HIS A 109 12.34 2.32 17.11
CA HIS A 109 10.91 2.69 17.05
C HIS A 109 10.02 1.58 16.55
N GLU A 110 10.44 0.36 16.53
CA GLU A 110 9.68 -0.87 16.21
C GLU A 110 8.33 -0.66 15.45
N VAL A 111 8.22 0.47 14.73
CA VAL A 111 6.98 0.87 14.03
C VAL A 111 6.55 -0.24 13.08
N TRP A 112 7.52 -0.82 12.39
CA TRP A 112 7.27 -1.89 11.45
C TRP A 112 7.82 -3.25 11.88
N GLY A 113 8.76 -3.28 12.85
CA GLY A 113 9.31 -4.48 13.48
C GLY A 113 9.69 -5.57 12.50
N GLN A 114 9.21 -6.79 12.75
CA GLN A 114 9.45 -7.98 11.92
C GLN A 114 9.01 -7.80 10.45
N TYR A 115 8.02 -6.96 10.18
CA TYR A 115 7.61 -6.68 8.80
C TYR A 115 8.73 -5.98 8.01
N SER A 116 9.41 -5.00 8.61
CA SER A 116 10.56 -4.32 7.99
C SER A 116 11.70 -5.29 7.73
N GLU A 117 12.07 -6.09 8.75
CA GLU A 117 13.13 -7.11 8.63
C GLU A 117 12.84 -8.11 7.52
N GLY A 118 11.62 -8.61 7.51
CA GLY A 118 11.17 -9.58 6.51
C GLY A 118 11.24 -9.01 5.10
N LYS A 119 10.73 -7.79 4.88
CA LYS A 119 10.79 -7.14 3.55
C LYS A 119 12.23 -6.90 3.09
N VAL A 120 13.14 -6.48 3.98
CA VAL A 120 14.57 -6.34 3.64
C VAL A 120 15.19 -7.67 3.25
N ALA A 121 14.88 -8.74 3.98
CA ALA A 121 15.38 -10.09 3.65
C ALA A 121 14.81 -10.57 2.31
N ALA A 122 13.52 -10.32 2.04
CA ALA A 122 12.90 -10.65 0.76
C ALA A 122 13.53 -9.90 -0.42
N GLU A 123 13.77 -8.58 -0.30
CA GLU A 123 14.44 -7.81 -1.36
C GLU A 123 15.83 -8.36 -1.70
N ARG A 124 16.61 -8.71 -0.67
CA ARG A 124 17.93 -9.33 -0.88
C ARG A 124 17.82 -10.67 -1.62
N ALA A 125 16.92 -11.54 -1.17
CA ALA A 125 16.69 -12.83 -1.79
C ALA A 125 16.26 -12.69 -3.26
N VAL A 126 15.39 -11.73 -3.59
CA VAL A 126 14.98 -11.44 -4.98
C VAL A 126 16.17 -11.03 -5.83
N LEU A 127 16.98 -10.06 -5.37
CA LEU A 127 18.12 -9.55 -6.15
C LEU A 127 19.25 -10.59 -6.31
N GLU A 128 19.36 -11.54 -5.38
CA GLU A 128 20.36 -12.62 -5.43
C GLU A 128 19.94 -13.79 -6.32
N GLN A 129 18.64 -14.09 -6.40
CA GLN A 129 18.14 -15.34 -6.98
C GLN A 129 17.39 -15.16 -8.30
N ILE A 130 16.79 -13.99 -8.55
CA ILE A 130 15.88 -13.80 -9.69
C ILE A 130 16.49 -12.79 -10.67
N ALA A 131 16.79 -13.28 -11.86
CA ALA A 131 17.25 -12.42 -12.95
C ALA A 131 16.12 -11.49 -13.42
N ASN A 132 16.49 -10.30 -13.89
CA ASN A 132 15.57 -9.27 -14.39
C ASN A 132 14.43 -8.94 -13.39
N ALA A 133 14.78 -8.88 -12.11
CA ALA A 133 13.84 -8.54 -11.05
C ALA A 133 13.85 -7.05 -10.75
N TYR A 134 12.66 -6.51 -10.55
CA TYR A 134 12.41 -5.13 -10.13
C TYR A 134 11.75 -5.09 -8.75
N ILE A 135 12.15 -4.14 -7.94
CA ILE A 135 11.61 -3.91 -6.60
C ILE A 135 10.96 -2.55 -6.55
N ILE A 136 9.68 -2.51 -6.19
CA ILE A 136 8.91 -1.28 -6.04
C ILE A 136 8.64 -1.07 -4.54
N ARG A 137 9.05 0.08 -3.99
CA ARG A 137 8.88 0.48 -2.59
C ARG A 137 7.82 1.57 -2.45
N PRO A 138 6.54 1.23 -2.32
CA PRO A 138 5.48 2.21 -2.14
C PRO A 138 5.41 2.75 -0.71
N PRO A 139 4.88 3.97 -0.54
CA PRO A 139 4.42 4.52 0.73
C PRO A 139 3.04 3.95 1.09
N TYR A 140 2.16 4.74 1.74
CA TYR A 140 0.78 4.34 1.96
C TYR A 140 0.01 4.26 0.65
N LEU A 141 -0.33 3.03 0.24
CA LEU A 141 -1.21 2.79 -0.91
C LEU A 141 -2.67 3.06 -0.51
N TYR A 142 -3.42 3.70 -1.40
CA TYR A 142 -4.84 4.01 -1.24
C TYR A 142 -5.57 3.88 -2.58
N GLY A 143 -6.89 3.93 -2.56
CA GLY A 143 -7.71 3.85 -3.76
C GLY A 143 -8.87 2.86 -3.63
N PRO A 144 -9.64 2.63 -4.70
CA PRO A 144 -10.71 1.63 -4.71
C PRO A 144 -10.22 0.24 -4.32
N MET A 145 -11.10 -0.58 -3.77
CA MET A 145 -10.82 -1.92 -3.21
C MET A 145 -9.94 -1.93 -1.94
N ASN A 146 -9.60 -0.78 -1.36
CA ASN A 146 -8.83 -0.76 -0.12
C ASN A 146 -9.67 -1.25 1.06
N ASN A 147 -9.38 -2.46 1.52
CA ASN A 147 -10.06 -3.08 2.65
C ASN A 147 -9.38 -2.79 4.00
N ILE A 148 -8.37 -1.92 4.02
CA ILE A 148 -7.71 -1.48 5.25
C ILE A 148 -8.44 -0.25 5.77
N TYR A 149 -8.84 -0.28 7.05
CA TYR A 149 -9.60 0.79 7.69
C TYR A 149 -8.74 2.03 7.96
N ARG A 150 -8.42 2.76 6.89
CA ARG A 150 -7.66 4.01 6.87
C ARG A 150 -8.56 5.17 6.45
N GLU A 151 -8.65 5.47 5.14
CA GLU A 151 -9.61 6.46 4.62
C GLU A 151 -11.05 6.10 4.95
N ALA A 152 -11.38 4.83 4.96
CA ALA A 152 -12.71 4.33 5.35
C ALA A 152 -13.12 4.78 6.76
N PHE A 153 -12.18 4.81 7.72
CA PHE A 153 -12.42 5.36 9.05
C PHE A 153 -12.81 6.84 9.01
N VAL A 154 -12.11 7.63 8.19
CA VAL A 154 -12.41 9.07 8.06
C VAL A 154 -13.73 9.29 7.33
N PHE A 155 -14.03 8.46 6.34
CA PHE A 155 -15.33 8.48 5.65
C PHE A 155 -16.48 8.14 6.60
N ASP A 156 -16.32 7.16 7.49
CA ASP A 156 -17.33 6.86 8.52
C ASP A 156 -17.53 8.01 9.49
N CYS A 157 -16.45 8.69 9.88
CA CYS A 157 -16.56 9.90 10.70
C CYS A 157 -17.33 11.02 9.96
N ALA A 158 -17.03 11.21 8.68
CA ALA A 158 -17.68 12.24 7.86
C ALA A 158 -19.17 11.93 7.65
N ASP A 159 -19.53 10.69 7.30
CA ASP A 159 -20.91 10.26 7.08
C ASP A 159 -21.75 10.33 8.36
N ALA A 160 -21.13 10.08 9.52
CA ALA A 160 -21.74 10.23 10.83
C ALA A 160 -21.77 11.71 11.31
N GLU A 161 -21.28 12.66 10.50
CA GLU A 161 -21.17 14.10 10.82
C GLU A 161 -20.46 14.38 12.16
N ARG A 162 -19.45 13.57 12.46
CA ARG A 162 -18.69 13.67 13.72
C ARG A 162 -17.54 14.68 13.58
N ALA A 163 -17.30 15.45 14.63
CA ALA A 163 -16.07 16.21 14.76
C ALA A 163 -14.87 15.23 14.80
N PHE A 164 -13.94 15.38 13.87
CA PHE A 164 -12.81 14.48 13.74
C PHE A 164 -11.79 14.65 14.86
N ARG A 165 -11.35 13.56 15.47
CA ARG A 165 -10.31 13.54 16.50
C ARG A 165 -8.93 13.54 15.84
N LEU A 166 -8.33 14.74 15.75
CA LEU A 166 -7.08 14.98 15.05
C LEU A 166 -5.90 14.69 15.96
N PRO A 167 -4.92 13.86 15.56
CA PRO A 167 -3.71 13.64 16.33
C PRO A 167 -2.87 14.93 16.44
N GLY A 168 -2.60 15.38 17.66
CA GLY A 168 -1.85 16.59 17.92
C GLY A 168 -2.41 17.81 17.18
N ASP A 169 -1.55 18.56 16.52
CA ASP A 169 -1.93 19.70 15.68
C ASP A 169 -2.24 19.32 14.20
N GLY A 170 -2.09 18.04 13.87
CA GLY A 170 -2.32 17.49 12.53
C GLY A 170 -1.25 17.86 11.50
N LYS A 171 -0.09 18.36 11.92
CA LYS A 171 0.99 18.78 11.00
C LYS A 171 1.87 17.66 10.51
N MET A 172 1.87 16.49 11.17
CA MET A 172 2.61 15.33 10.68
C MET A 172 2.26 15.06 9.22
N ARG A 173 3.27 14.86 8.38
CA ARG A 173 3.11 14.71 6.94
C ARG A 173 3.12 13.24 6.54
N LEU A 174 2.28 12.93 5.56
CA LEU A 174 2.09 11.58 5.01
C LEU A 174 2.35 11.63 3.50
N GLN A 175 2.88 10.53 2.97
CA GLN A 175 3.00 10.32 1.53
C GLN A 175 2.09 9.17 1.11
N PHE A 176 1.43 9.36 -0.02
CA PHE A 176 0.48 8.41 -0.57
C PHE A 176 0.86 8.02 -2.00
N PHE A 177 0.36 6.89 -2.45
CA PHE A 177 0.42 6.50 -3.85
C PHE A 177 -0.87 5.78 -4.23
N HIS A 178 -1.51 6.22 -5.32
CA HIS A 178 -2.75 5.62 -5.76
C HIS A 178 -2.49 4.21 -6.31
N VAL A 179 -3.34 3.25 -5.98
CA VAL A 179 -3.14 1.85 -6.41
C VAL A 179 -3.17 1.69 -7.94
N ARG A 180 -3.95 2.53 -8.65
CA ARG A 180 -3.91 2.58 -10.12
C ARG A 180 -2.55 3.03 -10.65
N ASP A 181 -1.92 4.01 -10.00
CA ASP A 181 -0.60 4.49 -10.41
C ASP A 181 0.48 3.45 -10.13
N LEU A 182 0.33 2.66 -9.06
CA LEU A 182 1.18 1.48 -8.86
C LEU A 182 1.06 0.51 -10.04
N CYS A 183 -0.15 0.22 -10.51
CA CYS A 183 -0.36 -0.66 -11.67
C CYS A 183 0.23 -0.06 -12.95
N ARG A 184 0.02 1.23 -13.20
CA ARG A 184 0.63 1.95 -14.35
C ARG A 184 2.15 1.90 -14.30
N PHE A 185 2.73 2.05 -13.11
CA PHE A 185 4.18 1.96 -12.95
C PHE A 185 4.71 0.54 -13.18
N ILE A 186 3.99 -0.48 -12.72
CA ILE A 186 4.31 -1.89 -13.03
C ILE A 186 4.29 -2.10 -14.56
N ASP A 187 3.28 -1.61 -15.25
CA ASP A 187 3.17 -1.69 -16.71
C ASP A 187 4.34 -1.00 -17.42
N VAL A 188 4.74 0.19 -16.95
CA VAL A 188 5.93 0.91 -17.44
C VAL A 188 7.20 0.07 -17.25
N ILE A 189 7.38 -0.58 -16.07
CA ILE A 189 8.53 -1.45 -15.80
C ILE A 189 8.55 -2.64 -16.77
N ILE A 190 7.42 -3.31 -16.97
CA ILE A 190 7.30 -4.45 -17.87
C ILE A 190 7.64 -4.05 -19.31
N ALA A 191 7.09 -2.92 -19.78
CA ALA A 191 7.26 -2.45 -21.15
C ALA A 191 8.68 -1.90 -21.44
N GLN A 192 9.29 -1.19 -20.50
CA GLN A 192 10.55 -0.47 -20.74
C GLN A 192 11.79 -1.21 -20.24
N GLN A 193 11.65 -2.10 -19.26
CA GLN A 193 12.75 -2.83 -18.62
C GLN A 193 13.96 -1.92 -18.31
N PRO A 194 13.78 -0.86 -17.48
CA PRO A 194 14.82 0.11 -17.22
C PRO A 194 16.07 -0.52 -16.57
N GLN A 195 17.23 0.12 -16.70
CA GLN A 195 18.48 -0.39 -16.08
C GLN A 195 18.45 -0.30 -14.55
N GLN A 196 17.70 0.60 -13.99
CA GLN A 196 17.51 0.67 -12.53
C GLN A 196 16.48 -0.39 -12.11
N HIS A 197 16.84 -1.17 -11.10
CA HIS A 197 16.02 -2.30 -10.63
C HIS A 197 15.24 -2.05 -9.34
N VAL A 198 15.49 -0.95 -8.65
CA VAL A 198 14.82 -0.60 -7.39
C VAL A 198 14.25 0.80 -7.51
N PHE A 199 12.96 0.94 -7.19
CA PHE A 199 12.25 2.20 -7.29
C PHE A 199 11.46 2.53 -6.03
N ASN A 200 11.67 3.70 -5.49
CA ASN A 200 10.69 4.34 -4.63
C ASN A 200 9.56 4.90 -5.51
N VAL A 201 8.33 4.71 -5.07
CA VAL A 201 7.17 5.28 -5.76
C VAL A 201 6.29 6.05 -4.78
N GLY A 202 5.58 7.06 -5.29
CA GLY A 202 4.70 7.89 -4.46
C GLY A 202 4.25 9.14 -5.19
N ASN A 203 3.27 9.81 -4.64
CA ASN A 203 2.99 11.18 -5.06
C ASN A 203 4.17 12.07 -4.65
N PRO A 204 4.56 13.04 -5.48
CA PRO A 204 5.67 13.92 -5.16
C PRO A 204 5.39 14.86 -3.98
N GLU A 205 4.12 15.19 -3.76
CA GLU A 205 3.71 16.05 -2.65
C GLU A 205 3.35 15.22 -1.42
N LEU A 206 3.83 15.69 -0.26
CA LEU A 206 3.36 15.22 1.03
C LEU A 206 2.20 16.08 1.49
N VAL A 207 1.25 15.47 2.19
CA VAL A 207 0.13 16.17 2.81
C VAL A 207 0.20 16.04 4.33
N SER A 208 -0.20 17.05 5.06
CA SER A 208 -0.38 16.94 6.50
C SER A 208 -1.58 16.04 6.82
N VAL A 209 -1.58 15.46 8.02
CA VAL A 209 -2.74 14.67 8.51
C VAL A 209 -4.03 15.50 8.43
N ARG A 210 -3.97 16.80 8.78
CA ARG A 210 -5.12 17.69 8.68
C ARG A 210 -5.62 17.82 7.25
N GLU A 211 -4.74 18.14 6.30
CA GLU A 211 -5.10 18.25 4.88
C GLU A 211 -5.66 16.95 4.33
N TRP A 212 -5.09 15.81 4.70
CA TRP A 212 -5.61 14.51 4.28
C TRP A 212 -7.02 14.25 4.82
N VAL A 213 -7.28 14.57 6.09
CA VAL A 213 -8.63 14.45 6.69
C VAL A 213 -9.61 15.40 6.00
N GLU A 214 -9.20 16.65 5.71
CA GLU A 214 -10.02 17.62 4.96
C GLU A 214 -10.39 17.10 3.57
N LEU A 215 -9.44 16.49 2.87
CA LEU A 215 -9.68 15.89 1.56
C LEU A 215 -10.64 14.70 1.64
N CYS A 216 -10.56 13.88 2.69
CA CYS A 216 -11.50 12.78 2.91
C CYS A 216 -12.93 13.29 3.18
N TYR A 217 -13.10 14.30 4.05
CA TYR A 217 -14.40 14.93 4.32
C TYR A 217 -14.98 15.59 3.06
N ARG A 218 -14.13 16.27 2.29
CA ARG A 218 -14.51 16.86 1.00
C ARG A 218 -14.97 15.80 0.00
N ALA A 219 -14.27 14.64 -0.06
CA ALA A 219 -14.67 13.52 -0.91
C ALA A 219 -16.05 12.98 -0.53
N ALA A 220 -16.40 12.98 0.77
CA ALA A 220 -17.71 12.60 1.29
C ALA A 220 -18.77 13.72 1.17
N GLY A 221 -18.39 14.92 0.70
CA GLY A 221 -19.32 16.07 0.60
C GLY A 221 -19.75 16.63 1.95
N LYS A 222 -18.92 16.44 3.00
CA LYS A 222 -19.25 16.84 4.37
C LYS A 222 -18.31 17.94 4.89
N PRO A 223 -18.81 18.87 5.73
CA PRO A 223 -17.97 19.85 6.41
C PRO A 223 -17.11 19.17 7.47
N LEU A 224 -15.86 19.64 7.64
CA LEU A 224 -14.96 19.15 8.66
C LEU A 224 -14.97 20.07 9.89
N GLU A 225 -15.20 19.47 11.05
CA GLU A 225 -14.84 20.02 12.35
C GLU A 225 -13.75 19.15 12.98
N CYS A 226 -12.71 19.75 13.57
CA CYS A 226 -11.60 19.02 14.18
C CYS A 226 -11.47 19.35 15.67
N VAL A 227 -11.20 18.31 16.45
CA VAL A 227 -10.79 18.43 17.86
C VAL A 227 -9.41 17.79 18.03
N ALA A 228 -8.42 18.58 18.44
CA ALA A 228 -7.07 18.08 18.67
C ALA A 228 -7.03 17.11 19.86
N VAL A 229 -6.27 16.02 19.73
CA VAL A 229 -6.04 15.02 20.77
C VAL A 229 -4.56 14.96 21.08
N HIS A 230 -4.19 15.21 22.31
CA HIS A 230 -2.82 15.19 22.80
C HIS A 230 -2.63 14.15 23.90
N ASN A 231 -1.40 13.65 24.06
CA ASN A 231 -1.02 12.72 25.13
C ASN A 231 -1.78 11.38 25.14
N VAL A 232 -2.27 10.97 23.97
CA VAL A 232 -2.93 9.68 23.75
C VAL A 232 -2.17 8.93 22.64
N PRO A 233 -1.87 7.62 22.79
CA PRO A 233 -1.22 6.85 21.74
C PRO A 233 -2.02 6.93 20.43
N GLN A 234 -1.42 7.53 19.40
CA GLN A 234 -2.12 7.85 18.14
C GLN A 234 -2.80 6.61 17.53
N ARG A 235 -2.16 5.45 17.57
CA ARG A 235 -2.69 4.20 17.02
C ARG A 235 -3.94 3.66 17.72
N SER A 236 -4.29 4.18 18.89
CA SER A 236 -5.54 3.81 19.57
C SER A 236 -6.79 4.39 18.90
N PHE A 237 -6.66 5.54 18.22
CA PHE A 237 -7.78 6.27 17.63
C PHE A 237 -7.57 6.76 16.19
N PHE A 238 -6.38 6.50 15.60
CA PHE A 238 -6.03 6.99 14.27
C PHE A 238 -5.26 5.92 13.46
N PRO A 239 -5.49 5.81 12.13
CA PRO A 239 -4.98 4.70 11.35
C PRO A 239 -3.48 4.73 11.02
N PHE A 240 -2.79 5.84 11.20
CA PHE A 240 -1.36 5.95 10.92
C PHE A 240 -0.53 6.01 12.19
N TYR A 241 0.75 5.68 12.07
CA TYR A 241 1.72 5.86 13.15
C TYR A 241 2.11 7.33 13.27
N ASP A 242 2.54 7.75 14.46
CA ASP A 242 3.14 9.06 14.70
C ASP A 242 4.59 9.06 14.19
N TYR A 243 4.71 9.01 12.86
CA TYR A 243 5.97 8.91 12.17
C TYR A 243 5.87 9.49 10.76
N GLN A 244 6.60 10.57 10.53
CA GLN A 244 6.74 11.17 9.22
C GLN A 244 7.87 10.50 8.43
N TYR A 245 7.62 10.18 7.17
CA TYR A 245 8.64 9.77 6.22
C TYR A 245 8.35 10.32 4.83
N GLU A 246 9.39 10.46 4.05
CA GLU A 246 9.34 10.94 2.68
C GLU A 246 10.25 10.08 1.82
N LEU A 247 9.73 9.57 0.71
CA LEU A 247 10.48 8.87 -0.31
C LEU A 247 10.91 9.85 -1.40
N ASP A 248 12.14 9.77 -1.83
CA ASP A 248 12.58 10.38 -3.08
C ASP A 248 11.99 9.57 -4.25
N VAL A 249 11.17 10.21 -5.05
CA VAL A 249 10.45 9.57 -6.16
C VAL A 249 10.94 10.09 -7.54
N ARG A 250 12.13 10.64 -7.59
CA ARG A 250 12.68 11.20 -8.85
C ARG A 250 12.82 10.15 -9.94
N ALA A 251 13.34 8.97 -9.60
CA ALA A 251 13.51 7.88 -10.55
C ALA A 251 12.15 7.38 -11.12
N GLN A 252 11.12 7.27 -10.29
CA GLN A 252 9.75 7.00 -10.77
C GLN A 252 9.28 8.10 -11.74
N ARG A 253 9.48 9.36 -11.40
CA ARG A 253 8.99 10.49 -12.19
C ARG A 253 9.68 10.63 -13.55
N GLU A 254 10.90 10.17 -13.70
CA GLU A 254 11.58 10.10 -15.01
C GLU A 254 10.88 9.14 -15.97
N LEU A 255 10.30 8.04 -15.44
CA LEU A 255 9.59 7.05 -16.24
C LEU A 255 8.08 7.31 -16.31
N MET A 256 7.49 7.82 -15.25
CA MET A 256 6.07 8.12 -15.12
C MET A 256 5.88 9.44 -14.35
N PRO A 257 5.90 10.60 -15.06
CA PRO A 257 5.86 11.92 -14.41
C PRO A 257 4.52 12.25 -13.77
N GLU A 258 3.43 11.69 -14.27
CA GLU A 258 2.07 12.01 -13.82
C GLU A 258 1.54 10.96 -12.86
N THR A 259 1.01 11.42 -11.74
CA THR A 259 0.30 10.59 -10.74
C THR A 259 -1.09 11.13 -10.49
N THR A 260 -1.98 10.28 -10.02
CA THR A 260 -3.35 10.66 -9.64
C THR A 260 -3.32 11.70 -8.52
N PRO A 261 -3.92 12.90 -8.70
CA PRO A 261 -4.05 13.87 -7.63
C PRO A 261 -4.77 13.26 -6.42
N LEU A 262 -4.25 13.49 -5.21
CA LEU A 262 -4.80 12.86 -3.99
C LEU A 262 -6.29 13.15 -3.81
N ALA A 263 -6.74 14.37 -4.10
CA ALA A 263 -8.15 14.74 -4.01
C ALA A 263 -9.05 13.94 -4.97
N GLU A 264 -8.55 13.59 -6.15
CA GLU A 264 -9.25 12.76 -7.14
C GLU A 264 -9.32 11.31 -6.65
N GLY A 265 -8.18 10.74 -6.30
CA GLY A 265 -8.12 9.35 -5.83
C GLY A 265 -8.93 9.11 -4.55
N LEU A 266 -9.02 10.11 -3.64
CA LEU A 266 -9.89 10.01 -2.47
C LEU A 266 -11.38 10.06 -2.83
N ARG A 267 -11.80 10.78 -3.87
CA ARG A 267 -13.18 10.72 -4.37
C ARG A 267 -13.51 9.33 -4.94
N GLU A 268 -12.59 8.74 -5.69
CA GLU A 268 -12.73 7.36 -6.18
C GLU A 268 -12.80 6.36 -5.01
N SER A 269 -11.93 6.54 -4.01
CA SER A 269 -11.94 5.70 -2.80
C SER A 269 -13.26 5.78 -2.05
N TYR A 270 -13.83 7.00 -1.90
CA TYR A 270 -15.11 7.20 -1.23
C TYR A 270 -16.27 6.58 -2.02
N ALA A 271 -16.29 6.79 -3.34
CA ALA A 271 -17.32 6.20 -4.21
C ALA A 271 -17.32 4.67 -4.13
N TRP A 272 -16.14 4.04 -4.18
CA TRP A 272 -16.02 2.61 -3.99
C TRP A 272 -16.45 2.18 -2.58
N TYR A 273 -15.93 2.83 -1.55
CA TYR A 273 -16.21 2.51 -0.15
C TYR A 273 -17.72 2.58 0.15
N SER A 274 -18.40 3.61 -0.34
CA SER A 274 -19.84 3.79 -0.13
C SER A 274 -20.69 2.63 -0.65
N ALA A 275 -20.23 1.96 -1.73
CA ALA A 275 -20.90 0.80 -2.32
C ALA A 275 -20.42 -0.55 -1.71
N HIS A 276 -19.28 -0.58 -1.00
CA HIS A 276 -18.61 -1.82 -0.57
C HIS A 276 -18.20 -1.80 0.90
N ARG A 277 -18.95 -1.12 1.77
CA ARG A 277 -18.61 -0.96 3.21
C ARG A 277 -18.36 -2.30 3.92
N ASN A 278 -19.10 -3.33 3.55
CA ASN A 278 -19.00 -4.67 4.11
C ASN A 278 -17.69 -5.41 3.75
N GLU A 279 -16.94 -4.94 2.74
CA GLU A 279 -15.64 -5.49 2.39
C GLU A 279 -14.50 -4.95 3.25
N VAL A 280 -14.73 -3.88 4.01
CA VAL A 280 -13.74 -3.25 4.89
C VAL A 280 -13.95 -3.71 6.32
N VAL A 281 -12.89 -4.23 6.94
CA VAL A 281 -12.95 -4.67 8.34
C VAL A 281 -12.65 -3.51 9.27
N PRO A 282 -13.64 -3.00 10.03
CA PRO A 282 -13.44 -1.86 10.92
C PRO A 282 -12.41 -2.16 12.02
N LYS A 283 -11.69 -1.13 12.42
CA LYS A 283 -10.86 -1.12 13.64
C LYS A 283 -11.62 -0.39 14.76
N PRO A 284 -11.35 -0.67 16.03
CA PRO A 284 -12.13 -0.13 17.15
C PRO A 284 -11.82 1.36 17.46
N TYR A 285 -11.42 2.16 16.45
CA TYR A 285 -11.09 3.57 16.66
C TYR A 285 -12.29 4.38 17.18
N MET A 286 -13.47 4.20 16.57
CA MET A 286 -14.70 4.87 17.03
C MET A 286 -15.03 4.53 18.47
N LYS A 287 -14.96 3.25 18.83
CA LYS A 287 -15.21 2.78 20.19
C LYS A 287 -14.26 3.44 21.18
N PHE A 288 -12.95 3.44 20.88
CA PHE A 288 -11.96 4.09 21.72
C PHE A 288 -12.23 5.59 21.89
N ILE A 289 -12.59 6.27 20.80
CA ILE A 289 -12.93 7.70 20.81
C ILE A 289 -14.11 7.97 21.74
N ASP A 290 -15.16 7.14 21.69
CA ASP A 290 -16.38 7.34 22.45
C ASP A 290 -16.23 6.99 23.95
N GLU A 291 -15.40 6.01 24.25
CA GLU A 291 -15.21 5.51 25.63
C GLU A 291 -14.08 6.23 26.39
N GLU A 292 -13.00 6.60 25.69
CA GLU A 292 -11.77 7.03 26.35
C GLU A 292 -11.41 8.51 26.14
N LEU A 293 -11.98 9.17 25.10
CA LEU A 293 -11.69 10.57 24.85
C LEU A 293 -12.79 11.48 25.39
N PRO A 294 -12.43 12.69 25.91
CA PRO A 294 -13.42 13.68 26.31
C PRO A 294 -14.40 13.99 25.18
N ALA A 295 -15.66 14.24 25.52
CA ALA A 295 -16.65 14.68 24.56
C ALA A 295 -16.13 15.89 23.78
N ALA A 296 -16.46 15.98 22.48
CA ALA A 296 -16.15 17.17 21.70
C ALA A 296 -16.90 18.36 22.34
N PRO A 297 -16.26 19.54 22.47
CA PRO A 297 -17.02 20.73 22.84
C PRO A 297 -18.18 20.90 21.88
N ALA A 298 -19.35 21.28 22.42
CA ALA A 298 -20.51 21.56 21.57
C ALA A 298 -20.13 22.64 20.56
N SER A 299 -20.33 22.37 19.26
CA SER A 299 -20.08 23.37 18.23
C SER A 299 -20.99 24.57 18.51
N VAL A 300 -20.39 25.72 18.79
CA VAL A 300 -21.10 26.98 18.74
C VAL A 300 -21.41 27.23 17.26
N ARG A 301 -22.64 26.94 16.86
CA ARG A 301 -23.15 27.23 15.50
C ARG A 301 -23.34 28.73 15.33
#